data_450b15c41af6f0f8e6e749fb623b57a0
#
_entry.id   450b15c41af6f0f8e6e749fb623b57a0
#
_cell.length_a   1.000
_cell.length_b   1.000
_cell.length_c   1.000
_cell.angle_alpha   90.00
_cell.angle_beta   90.00
_cell.angle_gamma   90.00
#
_symmetry.space_group_name_H-M   'P 1'
#
loop_
_entity.id
_entity.type
_entity.pdbx_description
1 polymer ?
#
loop_
_entity_poly.entity_id
_entity_poly.type
_entity_poly.pdbx_seq_one_letter_code
_entity_poly.pdbx_strand_id
1 'polypeptide(L)'
;NELFNSTRPREYDGSHIHFVGMNPEINLREHQRNAVAHVLYGYNTLLAHEVGAGKSFEMAASAMELKRLGLCQKSLFVVPNHLTEQWASEFLRLYPNAKLLVTSKKDFEPGNRKKFCARIATGDYDAVIIGHSQFEKIPLSAERQERLIQEQMDEIEEAIEEAKAQVGEHFTVKQLEKLRKSLKQKLEKLQGADRKDDVVTFEQLGVDRLF
;
A
#
# COMPACT_ATOMS: atom_id res chain seq x y z
N ASN A 1 -2.74 -32.00 20.16
CA ASN A 1 -1.97 -30.83 19.65
C ASN A 1 -1.41 -31.07 18.25
N GLU A 2 -0.99 -32.31 17.88
CA GLU A 2 -0.46 -32.62 16.54
C GLU A 2 -1.50 -32.50 15.41
N LEU A 3 -2.77 -32.72 15.69
CA LEU A 3 -3.86 -32.64 14.72
C LEU A 3 -4.28 -31.19 14.36
N PHE A 4 -3.97 -30.21 15.21
CA PHE A 4 -4.36 -28.80 15.01
C PHE A 4 -3.20 -27.89 14.57
N ASN A 5 -1.97 -28.36 14.56
CA ASN A 5 -0.77 -27.60 14.20
C ASN A 5 -0.08 -28.12 12.93
N SER A 6 -0.87 -28.65 12.01
CA SER A 6 -0.36 -29.26 10.75
C SER A 6 -0.14 -28.22 9.63
N THR A 7 -0.36 -26.94 9.85
CA THR A 7 -0.03 -25.91 8.89
C THR A 7 1.47 -25.69 8.79
N ARG A 8 2.08 -26.31 7.79
CA ARG A 8 3.48 -26.04 7.45
C ARG A 8 3.61 -24.56 7.01
N PRO A 9 4.53 -23.78 7.61
CA PRO A 9 4.84 -22.45 7.11
C PRO A 9 5.18 -22.52 5.63
N ARG A 10 4.67 -21.58 4.83
CA ARG A 10 5.04 -21.49 3.42
C ARG A 10 6.51 -21.05 3.34
N GLU A 11 7.33 -21.85 2.69
CA GLU A 11 8.71 -21.51 2.37
C GLU A 11 8.76 -21.00 0.94
N TYR A 12 9.46 -19.90 0.73
CA TYR A 12 9.67 -19.32 -0.59
C TYR A 12 11.15 -19.38 -0.92
N ASP A 13 11.48 -19.98 -2.06
CA ASP A 13 12.85 -20.04 -2.58
C ASP A 13 13.00 -19.06 -3.74
N GLY A 14 13.83 -18.05 -3.55
CA GLY A 14 14.18 -17.03 -4.55
C GLY A 14 15.49 -17.32 -5.29
N SER A 15 16.09 -18.49 -5.13
CA SER A 15 17.38 -18.83 -5.73
C SER A 15 17.37 -18.78 -7.27
N HIS A 16 16.23 -19.09 -7.87
CA HIS A 16 16.01 -19.12 -9.32
C HIS A 16 15.74 -17.73 -9.93
N ILE A 17 15.54 -16.67 -9.12
CA ILE A 17 15.21 -15.34 -9.62
C ILE A 17 16.48 -14.65 -10.15
N HIS A 18 16.42 -14.18 -11.40
CA HIS A 18 17.45 -13.40 -12.04
C HIS A 18 17.01 -11.93 -12.13
N PHE A 19 17.66 -11.08 -11.36
CA PHE A 19 17.32 -9.65 -11.27
C PHE A 19 17.89 -8.87 -12.45
N VAL A 20 17.13 -8.81 -13.53
CA VAL A 20 17.53 -8.13 -14.76
C VAL A 20 17.59 -6.61 -14.55
N GLY A 21 18.68 -5.99 -14.99
CA GLY A 21 18.90 -4.54 -14.86
C GLY A 21 19.37 -4.09 -13.47
N MET A 22 19.53 -5.02 -12.53
CA MET A 22 20.13 -4.73 -11.23
C MET A 22 21.64 -4.46 -11.38
N ASN A 23 22.20 -3.63 -10.52
CA ASN A 23 23.62 -3.34 -10.45
C ASN A 23 24.42 -4.64 -10.24
N PRO A 24 25.32 -5.01 -11.15
CA PRO A 24 26.06 -6.27 -11.08
C PRO A 24 27.05 -6.35 -9.88
N GLU A 25 27.41 -5.21 -9.29
CA GLU A 25 28.27 -5.17 -8.10
C GLU A 25 27.51 -5.51 -6.81
N ILE A 26 26.19 -5.55 -6.86
CA ILE A 26 25.33 -5.83 -5.69
C ILE A 26 24.75 -7.24 -5.81
N ASN A 27 24.98 -8.05 -4.78
CA ASN A 27 24.38 -9.37 -4.66
C ASN A 27 23.38 -9.37 -3.52
N LEU A 28 22.12 -9.70 -3.84
CA LEU A 28 21.10 -9.89 -2.82
C LEU A 28 21.41 -11.17 -2.02
N ARG A 29 21.28 -11.06 -0.70
CA ARG A 29 21.43 -12.21 0.21
C ARG A 29 20.28 -13.19 0.02
N GLU A 30 20.46 -14.42 0.46
CA GLU A 30 19.45 -15.49 0.35
C GLU A 30 18.08 -15.07 0.92
N HIS A 31 18.06 -14.53 2.15
CA HIS A 31 16.81 -14.07 2.77
C HIS A 31 16.12 -12.95 1.96
N GLN A 32 16.88 -12.07 1.33
CA GLN A 32 16.33 -11.00 0.48
C GLN A 32 15.70 -11.60 -0.80
N ARG A 33 16.36 -12.56 -1.43
CA ARG A 33 15.84 -13.27 -2.60
C ARG A 33 14.57 -14.03 -2.26
N ASN A 34 14.54 -14.70 -1.10
CA ASN A 34 13.38 -15.42 -0.60
C ASN A 34 12.22 -14.46 -0.27
N ALA A 35 12.52 -13.25 0.26
CA ALA A 35 11.53 -12.19 0.47
C ALA A 35 10.92 -11.72 -0.85
N VAL A 36 11.74 -11.52 -1.90
CA VAL A 36 11.25 -11.18 -3.24
C VAL A 36 10.34 -12.30 -3.78
N ALA A 37 10.74 -13.57 -3.66
CA ALA A 37 9.90 -14.69 -4.04
C ALA A 37 8.55 -14.68 -3.30
N HIS A 38 8.57 -14.39 -2.00
CA HIS A 38 7.34 -14.25 -1.21
C HIS A 38 6.42 -13.14 -1.74
N VAL A 39 6.97 -11.99 -2.10
CA VAL A 39 6.18 -10.88 -2.69
C VAL A 39 5.62 -11.26 -4.07
N LEU A 40 6.39 -11.99 -4.90
CA LEU A 40 5.97 -12.40 -6.24
C LEU A 40 4.87 -13.45 -6.23
N TYR A 41 4.97 -14.44 -5.35
CA TYR A 41 4.05 -15.58 -5.28
C TYR A 41 2.96 -15.44 -4.21
N GLY A 42 3.11 -14.48 -3.30
CA GLY A 42 2.13 -14.14 -2.28
C GLY A 42 1.17 -13.03 -2.72
N TYR A 43 0.20 -12.75 -1.84
CA TYR A 43 -0.68 -11.57 -2.01
C TYR A 43 -0.10 -10.37 -1.24
N ASN A 44 -0.72 -10.00 -0.13
CA ASN A 44 -0.18 -8.98 0.76
C ASN A 44 0.93 -9.62 1.61
N THR A 45 2.10 -8.97 1.65
CA THR A 45 3.29 -9.51 2.31
C THR A 45 3.79 -8.53 3.37
N LEU A 46 4.03 -9.02 4.57
CA LEU A 46 4.70 -8.29 5.65
C LEU A 46 6.18 -8.70 5.69
N LEU A 47 7.08 -7.75 5.37
CA LEU A 47 8.52 -7.92 5.50
C LEU A 47 8.97 -7.58 6.93
N ALA A 48 8.85 -8.52 7.85
CA ALA A 48 9.14 -8.35 9.28
C ALA A 48 10.61 -8.64 9.64
N HIS A 49 11.53 -8.45 8.70
CA HIS A 49 12.96 -8.61 8.95
C HIS A 49 13.49 -7.55 9.91
N GLU A 50 14.58 -7.86 10.62
CA GLU A 50 15.24 -6.95 11.54
C GLU A 50 15.73 -5.66 10.83
N VAL A 51 16.00 -4.63 11.63
CA VAL A 51 16.61 -3.39 11.12
C VAL A 51 18.00 -3.72 10.56
N GLY A 52 18.30 -3.20 9.36
CA GLY A 52 19.57 -3.48 8.69
C GLY A 52 19.59 -4.74 7.81
N ALA A 53 18.51 -5.54 7.77
CA ALA A 53 18.41 -6.72 6.87
C ALA A 53 18.36 -6.34 5.38
N GLY A 54 18.13 -5.06 5.05
CA GLY A 54 18.07 -4.57 3.66
C GLY A 54 16.69 -4.63 3.03
N LYS A 55 15.62 -4.42 3.83
CA LYS A 55 14.23 -4.39 3.35
C LYS A 55 13.98 -3.45 2.17
N SER A 56 14.69 -2.31 2.11
CA SER A 56 14.59 -1.39 0.97
C SER A 56 14.99 -2.06 -0.35
N PHE A 57 16.01 -2.91 -0.33
CA PHE A 57 16.42 -3.68 -1.50
C PHE A 57 15.42 -4.79 -1.85
N GLU A 58 14.84 -5.44 -0.84
CA GLU A 58 13.79 -6.44 -1.04
C GLU A 58 12.57 -5.84 -1.74
N MET A 59 12.11 -4.67 -1.27
CA MET A 59 10.98 -3.96 -1.86
C MET A 59 11.30 -3.45 -3.27
N ALA A 60 12.47 -2.82 -3.48
CA ALA A 60 12.89 -2.33 -4.79
C ALA A 60 13.03 -3.46 -5.81
N ALA A 61 13.68 -4.56 -5.43
CA ALA A 61 13.83 -5.74 -6.29
C ALA A 61 12.48 -6.38 -6.61
N SER A 62 11.58 -6.47 -5.63
CA SER A 62 10.23 -6.99 -5.84
C SER A 62 9.44 -6.15 -6.85
N ALA A 63 9.49 -4.82 -6.74
CA ALA A 63 8.80 -3.92 -7.67
C ALA A 63 9.32 -4.07 -9.10
N MET A 64 10.64 -4.13 -9.27
CA MET A 64 11.25 -4.30 -10.60
C MET A 64 10.96 -5.67 -11.21
N GLU A 65 10.97 -6.74 -10.42
CA GLU A 65 10.61 -8.08 -10.90
C GLU A 65 9.11 -8.20 -11.23
N LEU A 66 8.22 -7.63 -10.43
CA LEU A 66 6.79 -7.54 -10.76
C LEU A 66 6.57 -6.82 -12.08
N LYS A 67 7.28 -5.71 -12.32
CA LYS A 67 7.22 -4.97 -13.58
C LYS A 67 7.77 -5.80 -14.74
N ARG A 68 8.93 -6.44 -14.58
CA ARG A 68 9.54 -7.30 -15.59
C ARG A 68 8.63 -8.45 -16.01
N LEU A 69 7.91 -9.03 -15.06
CA LEU A 69 6.95 -10.12 -15.28
C LEU A 69 5.60 -9.65 -15.83
N GLY A 70 5.39 -8.33 -15.97
CA GLY A 70 4.12 -7.75 -16.42
C GLY A 70 2.99 -7.84 -15.40
N LEU A 71 3.32 -8.15 -14.13
CA LEU A 71 2.36 -8.25 -13.02
C LEU A 71 2.04 -6.90 -12.38
N CYS A 72 2.87 -5.88 -12.65
CA CYS A 72 2.70 -4.52 -12.17
C CYS A 72 3.25 -3.55 -13.20
N GLN A 73 2.48 -2.53 -13.53
CA GLN A 73 2.92 -1.45 -14.44
C GLN A 73 3.61 -0.35 -13.65
N LYS A 74 3.06 0.02 -12.50
CA LYS A 74 3.50 1.16 -11.69
C LYS A 74 3.41 0.87 -10.19
N SER A 75 4.57 0.87 -9.54
CA SER A 75 4.68 0.68 -8.09
C SER A 75 4.71 2.03 -7.36
N LEU A 76 4.02 2.11 -6.23
CA LEU A 76 4.04 3.27 -5.33
C LEU A 76 4.67 2.89 -4.00
N PHE A 77 5.71 3.63 -3.60
CA PHE A 77 6.39 3.49 -2.31
C PHE A 77 5.96 4.61 -1.38
N VAL A 78 5.33 4.25 -0.27
CA VAL A 78 4.93 5.20 0.77
C VAL A 78 5.90 5.12 1.92
N VAL A 79 6.71 6.16 2.08
CA VAL A 79 7.81 6.19 3.04
C VAL A 79 7.71 7.39 3.99
N PRO A 80 8.40 7.39 5.14
CA PRO A 80 8.50 8.57 5.98
C PRO A 80 9.02 9.77 5.18
N ASN A 81 8.43 10.95 5.41
CA ASN A 81 8.68 12.15 4.58
C ASN A 81 10.17 12.55 4.46
N HIS A 82 10.95 12.30 5.50
CA HIS A 82 12.37 12.63 5.54
C HIS A 82 13.26 11.59 4.83
N LEU A 83 12.70 10.44 4.42
CA LEU A 83 13.42 9.36 3.79
C LEU A 83 13.20 9.26 2.28
N THR A 84 12.38 10.12 1.67
CA THR A 84 12.03 10.02 0.24
C THR A 84 13.26 10.08 -0.68
N GLU A 85 14.18 11.02 -0.42
CA GLU A 85 15.40 11.16 -1.21
C GLU A 85 16.39 10.01 -0.97
N GLN A 86 16.53 9.57 0.29
CA GLN A 86 17.34 8.42 0.63
C GLN A 86 16.81 7.15 -0.06
N TRP A 87 15.51 6.94 -0.04
CA TRP A 87 14.87 5.82 -0.72
C TRP A 87 15.12 5.83 -2.22
N ALA A 88 15.03 7.00 -2.87
CA ALA A 88 15.35 7.15 -4.28
C ALA A 88 16.83 6.82 -4.57
N SER A 89 17.73 7.27 -3.73
CA SER A 89 19.15 6.97 -3.84
C SER A 89 19.45 5.47 -3.71
N GLU A 90 18.87 4.81 -2.71
CA GLU A 90 19.00 3.36 -2.51
C GLU A 90 18.40 2.56 -3.67
N PHE A 91 17.26 3.00 -4.20
CA PHE A 91 16.63 2.38 -5.36
C PHE A 91 17.54 2.49 -6.61
N LEU A 92 18.05 3.69 -6.90
CA LEU A 92 18.97 3.92 -8.04
C LEU A 92 20.32 3.25 -7.86
N ARG A 93 20.77 3.07 -6.62
CA ARG A 93 21.97 2.28 -6.34
C ARG A 93 21.79 0.82 -6.76
N LEU A 94 20.60 0.26 -6.51
CA LEU A 94 20.26 -1.12 -6.89
C LEU A 94 19.90 -1.25 -8.37
N TYR A 95 19.13 -0.29 -8.91
CA TYR A 95 18.70 -0.23 -10.32
C TYR A 95 19.06 1.13 -10.93
N PRO A 96 20.29 1.31 -11.45
CA PRO A 96 20.77 2.61 -11.93
C PRO A 96 19.97 3.22 -13.09
N ASN A 97 19.30 2.38 -13.88
CA ASN A 97 18.52 2.81 -15.04
C ASN A 97 17.01 3.00 -14.74
N ALA A 98 16.59 2.84 -13.48
CA ALA A 98 15.20 2.97 -13.11
C ALA A 98 14.69 4.41 -13.26
N LYS A 99 13.49 4.55 -13.82
CA LYS A 99 12.79 5.83 -13.96
C LYS A 99 11.94 6.08 -12.72
N LEU A 100 12.41 6.91 -11.81
CA LEU A 100 11.73 7.22 -10.56
C LEU A 100 11.05 8.59 -10.62
N LEU A 101 9.87 8.67 -10.03
CA LEU A 101 9.23 9.92 -9.66
C LEU A 101 9.26 10.07 -8.14
N VAL A 102 10.01 11.05 -7.64
CA VAL A 102 10.15 11.31 -6.20
C VAL A 102 9.38 12.57 -5.84
N THR A 103 8.55 12.49 -4.80
CA THR A 103 7.79 13.65 -4.34
C THR A 103 8.65 14.63 -3.57
N SER A 104 8.46 15.91 -3.85
CA SER A 104 8.98 17.00 -3.04
C SER A 104 7.85 17.68 -2.25
N LYS A 105 8.19 18.49 -1.24
CA LYS A 105 7.20 19.29 -0.49
C LYS A 105 6.39 20.22 -1.39
N LYS A 106 7.03 20.77 -2.43
CA LYS A 106 6.41 21.70 -3.39
C LYS A 106 5.34 21.05 -4.26
N ASP A 107 5.45 19.75 -4.54
CA ASP A 107 4.51 19.02 -5.39
C ASP A 107 3.11 18.92 -4.75
N PHE A 108 3.03 18.99 -3.41
CA PHE A 108 1.77 18.92 -2.66
C PHE A 108 1.26 20.25 -2.12
N GLU A 109 1.81 21.36 -2.57
CA GLU A 109 1.19 22.68 -2.40
C GLU A 109 -0.14 22.74 -3.18
N PRO A 110 -1.13 23.51 -2.73
CA PRO A 110 -2.50 23.50 -3.28
C PRO A 110 -2.58 23.64 -4.81
N GLY A 111 -1.68 24.42 -5.43
CA GLY A 111 -1.67 24.60 -6.88
C GLY A 111 -0.94 23.51 -7.68
N ASN A 112 -0.09 22.74 -7.05
CA ASN A 112 0.80 21.79 -7.72
C ASN A 112 0.32 20.34 -7.63
N ARG A 113 -0.46 20.00 -6.60
CA ARG A 113 -0.91 18.62 -6.34
C ARG A 113 -1.62 17.98 -7.54
N LYS A 114 -2.53 18.73 -8.20
CA LYS A 114 -3.23 18.25 -9.40
C LYS A 114 -2.26 17.89 -10.53
N LYS A 115 -1.27 18.75 -10.77
CA LYS A 115 -0.23 18.52 -11.78
C LYS A 115 0.63 17.31 -11.44
N PHE A 116 0.97 17.16 -10.15
CA PHE A 116 1.76 16.01 -9.68
C PHE A 116 0.99 14.69 -9.83
N CYS A 117 -0.28 14.64 -9.40
CA CYS A 117 -1.12 13.46 -9.60
C CYS A 117 -1.30 13.13 -11.10
N ALA A 118 -1.47 14.13 -11.96
CA ALA A 118 -1.51 13.93 -13.40
C ALA A 118 -0.19 13.34 -13.95
N ARG A 119 0.97 13.80 -13.44
CA ARG A 119 2.27 13.21 -13.80
C ARG A 119 2.38 11.75 -13.37
N ILE A 120 1.89 11.39 -12.19
CA ILE A 120 1.83 9.98 -11.78
C ILE A 120 0.94 9.20 -12.75
N ALA A 121 -0.25 9.69 -13.04
CA ALA A 121 -1.22 8.99 -13.89
C ALA A 121 -0.71 8.75 -15.31
N THR A 122 -0.08 9.76 -15.93
CA THR A 122 0.31 9.74 -17.35
C THR A 122 1.76 9.34 -17.60
N GLY A 123 2.62 9.41 -16.58
CA GLY A 123 4.05 9.14 -16.74
C GLY A 123 4.38 7.66 -16.73
N ASP A 124 5.38 7.29 -17.54
CA ASP A 124 5.98 5.96 -17.54
C ASP A 124 7.13 5.91 -16.53
N TYR A 125 6.81 5.58 -15.30
CA TYR A 125 7.76 5.41 -14.20
C TYR A 125 7.84 3.95 -13.76
N ASP A 126 9.02 3.52 -13.34
CA ASP A 126 9.21 2.21 -12.73
C ASP A 126 8.70 2.20 -11.30
N ALA A 127 8.90 3.31 -10.60
CA ALA A 127 8.36 3.51 -9.26
C ALA A 127 8.09 4.98 -8.97
N VAL A 128 7.10 5.23 -8.12
CA VAL A 128 6.78 6.53 -7.53
C VAL A 128 7.08 6.45 -6.04
N ILE A 129 7.86 7.40 -5.52
CA ILE A 129 8.21 7.48 -4.09
C ILE A 129 7.52 8.69 -3.50
N ILE A 130 6.66 8.47 -2.50
CA ILE A 130 5.84 9.50 -1.86
C ILE A 130 6.00 9.44 -0.34
N GLY A 131 6.01 10.61 0.29
CA GLY A 131 5.98 10.68 1.76
C GLY A 131 4.58 10.45 2.33
N HIS A 132 4.49 9.92 3.55
CA HIS A 132 3.22 9.61 4.23
C HIS A 132 2.25 10.80 4.21
N SER A 133 2.70 11.99 4.61
CA SER A 133 1.83 13.17 4.69
C SER A 133 1.36 13.69 3.33
N GLN A 134 2.05 13.34 2.25
CA GLN A 134 1.60 13.63 0.89
C GLN A 134 0.60 12.57 0.41
N PHE A 135 0.86 11.30 0.71
CA PHE A 135 -0.03 10.19 0.37
C PHE A 135 -1.43 10.38 0.99
N GLU A 136 -1.51 10.76 2.26
CA GLU A 136 -2.76 11.05 2.97
C GLU A 136 -3.62 12.16 2.31
N LYS A 137 -3.00 13.02 1.49
CA LYS A 137 -3.69 14.08 0.77
C LYS A 137 -4.29 13.65 -0.57
N ILE A 138 -4.02 12.44 -1.02
CA ILE A 138 -4.60 11.88 -2.24
C ILE A 138 -5.96 11.26 -1.86
N PRO A 139 -7.08 11.80 -2.34
CA PRO A 139 -8.38 11.28 -1.97
C PRO A 139 -8.67 9.95 -2.68
N LEU A 140 -9.43 9.10 -2.02
CA LEU A 140 -10.12 7.99 -2.67
C LEU A 140 -11.34 8.50 -3.42
N SER A 141 -11.79 7.77 -4.43
CA SER A 141 -13.07 8.07 -5.09
C SER A 141 -14.24 8.02 -4.09
N ALA A 142 -15.29 8.79 -4.35
CA ALA A 142 -16.46 8.82 -3.48
C ALA A 142 -17.07 7.42 -3.36
N GLU A 143 -17.19 6.71 -4.48
CA GLU A 143 -17.72 5.34 -4.54
C GLU A 143 -16.89 4.37 -3.68
N ARG A 144 -15.57 4.51 -3.69
CA ARG A 144 -14.68 3.68 -2.87
C ARG A 144 -14.83 4.00 -1.39
N GLN A 145 -14.93 5.29 -1.06
CA GLN A 145 -15.15 5.72 0.33
C GLN A 145 -16.50 5.25 0.87
N GLU A 146 -17.57 5.37 0.08
CA GLU A 146 -18.90 4.88 0.42
C GLU A 146 -18.89 3.37 0.69
N ARG A 147 -18.25 2.60 -0.22
CA ARG A 147 -18.15 1.15 -0.07
C ARG A 147 -17.39 0.75 1.21
N LEU A 148 -16.25 1.38 1.48
CA LEU A 148 -15.48 1.10 2.69
C LEU A 148 -16.26 1.42 3.98
N ILE A 149 -17.05 2.50 3.98
CA ILE A 149 -17.88 2.84 5.13
C ILE A 149 -19.01 1.81 5.28
N GLN A 150 -19.61 1.36 4.17
CA GLN A 150 -20.65 0.34 4.20
C GLN A 150 -20.10 -1.00 4.72
N GLU A 151 -18.98 -1.46 4.22
CA GLU A 151 -18.30 -2.68 4.71
C GLU A 151 -18.04 -2.62 6.22
N GLN A 152 -17.55 -1.47 6.73
CA GLN A 152 -17.36 -1.26 8.17
C GLN A 152 -18.70 -1.26 8.96
N MET A 153 -19.77 -0.74 8.39
CA MET A 153 -21.07 -0.76 9.03
C MET A 153 -21.63 -2.17 9.13
N ASP A 154 -21.46 -2.98 8.09
CA ASP A 154 -21.92 -4.37 8.05
C ASP A 154 -21.17 -5.22 9.10
N GLU A 155 -19.81 -5.06 9.19
CA GLU A 155 -19.01 -5.71 10.23
C GLU A 155 -19.43 -5.32 11.66
N ILE A 156 -19.80 -4.06 11.87
CA ILE A 156 -20.29 -3.58 13.19
C ILE A 156 -21.68 -4.14 13.49
N GLU A 157 -22.54 -4.28 12.48
CA GLU A 157 -23.87 -4.88 12.66
C GLU A 157 -23.77 -6.35 13.08
N GLU A 158 -22.88 -7.12 12.42
CA GLU A 158 -22.58 -8.50 12.81
C GLU A 158 -22.05 -8.57 14.25
N ALA A 159 -21.07 -7.71 14.60
CA ALA A 159 -20.53 -7.66 15.95
C ALA A 159 -21.57 -7.26 17.02
N ILE A 160 -22.56 -6.41 16.69
CA ILE A 160 -23.67 -6.06 17.59
C ILE A 160 -24.58 -7.27 17.80
N GLU A 161 -24.88 -8.04 16.77
CA GLU A 161 -25.72 -9.25 16.87
C GLU A 161 -25.05 -10.30 17.73
N GLU A 162 -23.75 -10.55 17.52
CA GLU A 162 -22.96 -11.46 18.34
C GLU A 162 -22.90 -11.03 19.82
N ALA A 163 -22.63 -9.75 20.08
CA ALA A 163 -22.58 -9.21 21.44
C ALA A 163 -23.94 -9.24 22.16
N LYS A 164 -25.07 -9.11 21.44
CA LYS A 164 -26.42 -9.25 21.99
C LYS A 164 -26.76 -10.70 22.34
N ALA A 165 -26.15 -11.67 21.65
CA ALA A 165 -26.35 -13.08 21.93
C ALA A 165 -25.58 -13.53 23.19
N GLN A 166 -24.58 -12.77 23.64
CA GLN A 166 -23.81 -13.05 24.85
C GLN A 166 -24.38 -12.30 26.07
N VAL A 167 -24.68 -13.03 27.13
CA VAL A 167 -25.25 -12.45 28.35
C VAL A 167 -24.17 -11.63 29.09
N GLY A 168 -24.37 -10.32 29.18
CA GLY A 168 -23.52 -9.44 30.00
C GLY A 168 -22.77 -8.32 29.28
N GLU A 169 -22.83 -8.23 27.95
CA GLU A 169 -22.03 -7.29 27.14
C GLU A 169 -22.75 -5.97 26.75
N HIS A 170 -23.68 -5.49 27.57
CA HIS A 170 -24.43 -4.24 27.30
C HIS A 170 -23.56 -3.00 27.07
N PHE A 171 -22.37 -2.94 27.65
CA PHE A 171 -21.46 -1.82 27.48
C PHE A 171 -20.82 -1.83 26.08
N THR A 172 -20.40 -2.99 25.61
CA THR A 172 -19.83 -3.21 24.28
C THR A 172 -20.85 -2.89 23.19
N VAL A 173 -22.10 -3.33 23.34
CA VAL A 173 -23.18 -3.05 22.39
C VAL A 173 -23.42 -1.54 22.24
N LYS A 174 -23.47 -0.77 23.36
CA LYS A 174 -23.62 0.69 23.28
C LYS A 174 -22.47 1.40 22.57
N GLN A 175 -21.25 0.92 22.74
CA GLN A 175 -20.09 1.48 22.03
C GLN A 175 -20.17 1.21 20.53
N LEU A 176 -20.52 0.00 20.12
CA LEU A 176 -20.69 -0.38 18.72
C LEU A 176 -21.83 0.39 18.04
N GLU A 177 -22.97 0.56 18.72
CA GLU A 177 -24.09 1.39 18.23
C GLU A 177 -23.69 2.86 18.04
N LYS A 178 -22.88 3.42 18.95
CA LYS A 178 -22.33 4.77 18.81
C LYS A 178 -21.40 4.89 17.60
N LEU A 179 -20.55 3.90 17.38
CA LEU A 179 -19.63 3.85 16.24
C LEU A 179 -20.42 3.75 14.92
N ARG A 180 -21.41 2.85 14.84
CA ARG A 180 -22.31 2.72 13.70
C ARG A 180 -23.02 4.03 13.36
N LYS A 181 -23.55 4.74 14.37
CA LYS A 181 -24.18 6.05 14.17
C LYS A 181 -23.19 7.09 13.61
N SER A 182 -21.95 7.09 14.08
CA SER A 182 -20.90 7.98 13.57
C SER A 182 -20.58 7.69 12.09
N LEU A 183 -20.45 6.42 11.72
CA LEU A 183 -20.21 6.01 10.33
C LEU A 183 -21.37 6.37 9.41
N LYS A 184 -22.61 6.17 9.87
CA LYS A 184 -23.81 6.58 9.12
C LYS A 184 -23.84 8.08 8.84
N GLN A 185 -23.53 8.91 9.83
CA GLN A 185 -23.42 10.37 9.63
C GLN A 185 -22.29 10.75 8.66
N LYS A 186 -21.20 9.99 8.66
CA LYS A 186 -20.10 10.19 7.72
C LYS A 186 -20.52 9.84 6.29
N LEU A 187 -21.26 8.76 6.13
CA LEU A 187 -21.82 8.34 4.84
C LEU A 187 -22.79 9.38 4.27
N GLU A 188 -23.74 9.85 5.09
CA GLU A 188 -24.72 10.90 4.70
C GLU A 188 -24.01 12.20 4.27
N LYS A 189 -22.95 12.60 4.98
CA LYS A 189 -22.13 13.78 4.60
C LYS A 189 -21.41 13.57 3.27
N LEU A 190 -20.93 12.37 3.00
CA LEU A 190 -20.22 12.04 1.76
C LEU A 190 -21.18 12.07 0.57
N GLN A 191 -22.39 11.55 0.74
CA GLN A 191 -23.45 11.55 -0.28
C GLN A 191 -24.07 12.94 -0.53
N GLY A 192 -24.10 13.79 0.49
CA GLY A 192 -24.58 15.16 0.39
C GLY A 192 -23.54 16.20 -0.06
N ALA A 193 -22.25 15.80 -0.18
CA ALA A 193 -21.22 16.70 -0.66
C ALA A 193 -21.30 16.85 -2.18
N ASP A 194 -21.36 18.09 -2.67
CA ASP A 194 -21.19 18.38 -4.10
C ASP A 194 -19.91 17.71 -4.59
N ARG A 195 -20.05 16.78 -5.53
CA ARG A 195 -18.92 16.08 -6.15
C ARG A 195 -18.07 17.12 -6.88
N LYS A 196 -16.97 17.52 -6.28
CA LYS A 196 -15.95 18.31 -6.98
C LYS A 196 -15.21 17.37 -7.93
N ASP A 197 -15.67 17.28 -9.15
CA ASP A 197 -15.12 16.43 -10.24
C ASP A 197 -13.66 16.78 -10.63
N ASP A 198 -13.05 17.70 -9.95
CA ASP A 198 -11.77 18.30 -10.36
C ASP A 198 -10.55 17.76 -9.58
N VAL A 199 -10.71 16.71 -8.77
CA VAL A 199 -9.62 16.16 -7.96
C VAL A 199 -9.27 14.76 -8.47
N VAL A 200 -8.02 14.56 -8.88
CA VAL A 200 -7.50 13.24 -9.25
C VAL A 200 -7.52 12.34 -8.02
N THR A 201 -8.23 11.23 -8.10
CA THR A 201 -8.34 10.24 -7.02
C THR A 201 -7.23 9.19 -7.11
N PHE A 202 -7.04 8.43 -6.03
CA PHE A 202 -6.02 7.38 -5.99
C PHE A 202 -6.20 6.34 -7.11
N GLU A 203 -7.43 5.96 -7.41
CA GLU A 203 -7.78 5.00 -8.46
C GLU A 203 -7.36 5.47 -9.86
N GLN A 204 -7.32 6.78 -10.06
CA GLN A 204 -6.93 7.40 -11.34
C GLN A 204 -5.41 7.52 -11.51
N LEU A 205 -4.61 7.25 -10.46
CA LEU A 205 -3.15 7.28 -10.56
C LEU A 205 -2.56 6.14 -11.40
N GLY A 206 -3.32 5.08 -11.61
CA GLY A 206 -2.86 3.90 -12.35
C GLY A 206 -1.74 3.15 -11.60
N VAL A 207 -1.81 3.15 -10.26
CA VAL A 207 -0.91 2.40 -9.40
C VAL A 207 -1.47 1.00 -9.18
N ASP A 208 -0.66 -0.02 -9.43
CA ASP A 208 -1.07 -1.42 -9.32
C ASP A 208 -0.57 -2.07 -8.03
N ARG A 209 0.52 -1.55 -7.47
CA ARG A 209 1.15 -2.11 -6.28
C ARG A 209 1.60 -1.01 -5.32
N LEU A 210 1.32 -1.23 -4.04
CA LEU A 210 1.72 -0.37 -2.94
C LEU A 210 2.80 -1.08 -2.09
N PHE A 211 3.86 -0.34 -1.77
CA PHE A 211 4.94 -0.76 -0.87
C PHE A 211 5.10 0.20 0.29
#